data_438512b824895fec60fa3853de621451
#
_entry.id   438512b824895fec60fa3853de621451
#
_cell.length_a   1.000
_cell.length_b   1.000
_cell.length_c   1.000
_cell.angle_alpha   90.00
_cell.angle_beta   90.00
_cell.angle_gamma   90.00
#
_symmetry.space_group_name_H-M   'P 1'
#
loop_
_entity.id
_entity.type
_entity.pdbx_description
1 polymer ?
#
loop_
_entity_poly.entity_id
_entity_poly.type
_entity_poly.pdbx_seq_one_letter_code
_entity_poly.pdbx_strand_id
1 'polypeptide(L)'
;MKIIRKIEVNYLRSLYSANLDDAGDLNVIFGRNDSGKSNLLRALNLFFNGQTEPGRRLDFQLDMSDPRKQEARDAKGRQFIWIKITFNIPANYHAALGTEIAIKRQWNRDGDMSQTIFPSIDGGGKQARLTRFLNEIDFSYIPAIKDLNVYADLIERMYGAASENTAIAGATSNFVNAIEEQTALLSAQLARLFGAPARLAPPTEMSQLFRNLDFAHGE
;
A
#
# COMPACT_ATOMS: atom_id res chain seq x y z
N MET A 1 3.61 1.10 18.24
CA MET A 1 4.54 2.28 18.22
C MET A 1 4.01 3.26 17.18
N LYS A 2 3.82 4.51 17.55
CA LYS A 2 3.33 5.58 16.67
C LYS A 2 4.40 5.96 15.65
N ILE A 3 4.27 5.49 14.39
CA ILE A 3 5.26 5.71 13.33
C ILE A 3 5.05 7.08 12.67
N ILE A 4 3.81 7.42 12.31
CA ILE A 4 3.49 8.71 11.69
C ILE A 4 3.14 9.70 12.81
N ARG A 5 3.81 10.85 12.80
CA ARG A 5 3.55 11.95 13.72
C ARG A 5 2.67 13.02 13.09
N LYS A 6 2.99 13.43 11.85
CA LYS A 6 2.31 14.52 11.16
C LYS A 6 2.14 14.23 9.68
N ILE A 7 1.03 14.65 9.11
CA ILE A 7 0.74 14.57 7.68
C ILE A 7 0.35 15.96 7.20
N GLU A 8 0.98 16.42 6.14
CA GLU A 8 0.70 17.69 5.47
C GLU A 8 0.43 17.40 3.99
N VAL A 9 -0.72 17.81 3.48
CA VAL A 9 -1.14 17.61 2.08
C VAL A 9 -1.53 18.93 1.47
N ASN A 10 -0.99 19.26 0.32
CA ASN A 10 -1.33 20.48 -0.37
C ASN A 10 -1.62 20.24 -1.86
N TYR A 11 -2.68 20.88 -2.30
CA TYR A 11 -3.10 20.98 -3.69
C TYR A 11 -3.55 19.66 -4.33
N LEU A 12 -3.99 18.68 -3.53
CA LEU A 12 -4.53 17.43 -4.02
C LEU A 12 -6.07 17.44 -3.99
N ARG A 13 -6.70 17.42 -5.14
CA ARG A 13 -8.17 17.42 -5.32
C ARG A 13 -8.85 18.52 -4.49
N SER A 14 -9.78 18.16 -3.58
CA SER A 14 -10.43 19.14 -2.68
C SER A 14 -9.52 19.63 -1.55
N LEU A 15 -8.34 19.06 -1.35
CA LEU A 15 -7.41 19.48 -0.32
C LEU A 15 -6.50 20.60 -0.86
N TYR A 16 -6.90 21.84 -0.65
CA TYR A 16 -6.02 22.98 -0.93
C TYR A 16 -4.84 23.01 0.04
N SER A 17 -5.12 22.88 1.34
CA SER A 17 -4.14 22.67 2.39
C SER A 17 -4.81 21.88 3.52
N ALA A 18 -4.23 20.76 3.89
CA ALA A 18 -4.74 19.92 4.97
C ALA A 18 -3.58 19.41 5.83
N ASN A 19 -3.74 19.53 7.15
CA ASN A 19 -2.76 19.09 8.13
C ASN A 19 -3.43 18.16 9.13
N LEU A 20 -2.79 17.04 9.43
CA LEU A 20 -3.08 16.19 10.56
C LEU A 20 -1.87 16.22 11.48
N ASP A 21 -1.97 17.02 12.52
CA ASP A 21 -0.93 17.10 13.54
C ASP A 21 -1.15 16.03 14.60
N ASP A 22 -0.08 15.48 15.12
CA ASP A 22 -0.08 14.51 16.20
C ASP A 22 -0.92 13.24 15.92
N ALA A 23 -0.75 12.66 14.72
CA ALA A 23 -1.42 11.42 14.33
C ALA A 23 -1.23 10.32 15.39
N GLY A 24 -2.32 9.70 15.85
CA GLY A 24 -2.33 8.62 16.86
C GLY A 24 -2.25 7.23 16.24
N ASP A 25 -2.34 6.19 17.09
CA ASP A 25 -2.47 4.80 16.63
C ASP A 25 -3.83 4.57 15.95
N LEU A 26 -4.86 5.31 16.35
CA LEU A 26 -6.17 5.37 15.71
C LEU A 26 -6.52 6.83 15.45
N ASN A 27 -6.87 7.15 14.21
CA ASN A 27 -7.33 8.48 13.83
C ASN A 27 -8.69 8.35 13.15
N VAL A 28 -9.69 9.03 13.69
CA VAL A 28 -11.04 9.06 13.12
C VAL A 28 -11.28 10.40 12.42
N ILE A 29 -11.54 10.35 11.12
CA ILE A 29 -11.78 11.53 10.30
C ILE A 29 -13.26 11.60 9.97
N PHE A 30 -13.96 12.61 10.47
CA PHE A 30 -15.36 12.84 10.22
C PHE A 30 -15.61 14.23 9.61
N GLY A 31 -16.76 14.42 8.99
CA GLY A 31 -17.15 15.67 8.35
C GLY A 31 -18.19 15.45 7.25
N ARG A 32 -18.64 16.53 6.65
CA ARG A 32 -19.64 16.52 5.56
C ARG A 32 -19.16 15.70 4.37
N ASN A 33 -20.10 15.22 3.54
CA ASN A 33 -19.76 14.63 2.26
C ASN A 33 -18.97 15.64 1.42
N ASP A 34 -18.04 15.16 0.62
CA ASP A 34 -17.13 15.95 -0.22
C ASP A 34 -16.15 16.89 0.52
N SER A 35 -16.05 16.80 1.86
CA SER A 35 -15.10 17.60 2.64
C SER A 35 -13.63 17.20 2.47
N GLY A 36 -13.32 16.20 1.66
CA GLY A 36 -11.95 15.76 1.40
C GLY A 36 -11.43 14.59 2.25
N LYS A 37 -12.28 13.98 3.11
CA LYS A 37 -11.86 12.85 3.97
C LYS A 37 -11.17 11.73 3.19
N SER A 38 -11.80 11.26 2.13
CA SER A 38 -11.23 10.22 1.25
C SER A 38 -9.98 10.70 0.52
N ASN A 39 -9.86 12.01 0.26
CA ASN A 39 -8.68 12.56 -0.41
C ASN A 39 -7.45 12.58 0.49
N LEU A 40 -7.61 12.63 1.82
CA LEU A 40 -6.49 12.43 2.74
C LEU A 40 -5.95 10.99 2.68
N LEU A 41 -6.84 9.99 2.64
CA LEU A 41 -6.43 8.60 2.47
C LEU A 41 -5.78 8.35 1.10
N ARG A 42 -6.31 8.98 0.03
CA ARG A 42 -5.70 8.95 -1.31
C ARG A 42 -4.31 9.60 -1.33
N ALA A 43 -4.12 10.67 -0.56
CA ALA A 43 -2.81 11.30 -0.41
C ALA A 43 -1.80 10.35 0.22
N LEU A 44 -2.19 9.62 1.26
CA LEU A 44 -1.33 8.59 1.87
C LEU A 44 -1.03 7.46 0.89
N ASN A 45 -2.04 6.99 0.14
CA ASN A 45 -1.84 5.97 -0.88
C ASN A 45 -0.89 6.45 -2.00
N LEU A 46 -1.01 7.70 -2.41
CA LEU A 46 -0.09 8.32 -3.37
C LEU A 46 1.33 8.40 -2.80
N PHE A 47 1.46 8.76 -1.52
CA PHE A 47 2.76 8.86 -0.87
C PHE A 47 3.44 7.49 -0.73
N PHE A 48 2.76 6.46 -0.24
CA PHE A 48 3.37 5.15 0.02
C PHE A 48 3.42 4.26 -1.22
N ASN A 49 2.34 4.19 -1.98
CA ASN A 49 2.17 3.23 -3.08
C ASN A 49 2.27 3.86 -4.48
N GLY A 50 2.45 5.19 -4.58
CA GLY A 50 2.52 5.88 -5.88
C GLY A 50 1.18 5.92 -6.65
N GLN A 51 0.06 5.63 -5.99
CA GLN A 51 -1.27 5.53 -6.58
C GLN A 51 -2.27 6.36 -5.79
N THR A 52 -3.20 7.03 -6.46
CA THR A 52 -4.31 7.74 -5.80
C THR A 52 -5.43 6.80 -5.39
N GLU A 53 -5.66 5.75 -6.17
CA GLU A 53 -6.58 4.64 -5.92
C GLU A 53 -5.95 3.33 -6.39
N PRO A 54 -6.44 2.17 -5.96
CA PRO A 54 -5.92 0.89 -6.44
C PRO A 54 -5.91 0.82 -7.96
N GLY A 55 -4.75 0.54 -8.54
CA GLY A 55 -4.54 0.49 -9.99
C GLY A 55 -4.51 1.83 -10.72
N ARG A 56 -4.73 2.97 -10.03
CA ARG A 56 -4.75 4.30 -10.64
C ARG A 56 -3.59 5.16 -10.16
N ARG A 57 -2.69 5.49 -11.06
CA ARG A 57 -1.62 6.46 -10.82
C ARG A 57 -2.18 7.89 -10.75
N LEU A 58 -1.36 8.81 -10.27
CA LEU A 58 -1.68 10.23 -10.26
C LEU A 58 -1.93 10.73 -11.69
N ASP A 59 -3.10 11.31 -11.92
CA ASP A 59 -3.40 12.16 -13.06
C ASP A 59 -3.32 13.60 -12.61
N PHE A 60 -2.24 14.28 -12.96
CA PHE A 60 -1.98 15.63 -12.48
C PHE A 60 -3.10 16.61 -12.83
N GLN A 61 -3.71 16.48 -14.02
CA GLN A 61 -4.77 17.36 -14.47
C GLN A 61 -6.07 17.18 -13.68
N LEU A 62 -6.40 15.93 -13.36
CA LEU A 62 -7.61 15.59 -12.61
C LEU A 62 -7.40 15.74 -11.10
N ASP A 63 -6.21 15.41 -10.61
CA ASP A 63 -5.95 15.30 -9.18
C ASP A 63 -5.39 16.59 -8.54
N MET A 64 -4.98 17.58 -9.32
CA MET A 64 -4.61 18.88 -8.78
C MET A 64 -5.84 19.69 -8.34
N SER A 65 -5.74 20.38 -7.22
CA SER A 65 -6.79 21.24 -6.67
C SER A 65 -7.18 22.36 -7.63
N ASP A 66 -8.47 22.51 -7.91
CA ASP A 66 -8.97 23.52 -8.85
C ASP A 66 -8.70 24.97 -8.41
N PRO A 67 -8.84 25.36 -7.14
CA PRO A 67 -8.41 26.67 -6.68
C PRO A 67 -6.94 26.96 -6.99
N ARG A 68 -6.06 25.96 -6.79
CA ARG A 68 -4.63 26.12 -7.09
C ARG A 68 -4.34 26.19 -8.58
N LYS A 69 -5.09 25.47 -9.42
CA LYS A 69 -4.99 25.60 -10.89
C LYS A 69 -5.31 27.02 -11.34
N GLN A 70 -6.36 27.61 -10.76
CA GLN A 70 -6.76 28.97 -11.08
C GLN A 70 -5.70 29.98 -10.66
N GLU A 71 -5.23 29.93 -9.42
CA GLU A 71 -4.15 30.80 -8.93
C GLU A 71 -2.88 30.70 -9.79
N ALA A 72 -2.50 29.47 -10.16
CA ALA A 72 -1.32 29.27 -10.98
C ALA A 72 -1.48 29.83 -12.41
N ARG A 73 -2.70 29.86 -12.96
CA ARG A 73 -3.00 30.51 -14.24
C ARG A 73 -2.89 32.03 -14.12
N ASP A 74 -3.52 32.61 -13.09
CA ASP A 74 -3.60 34.05 -12.89
C ASP A 74 -2.22 34.65 -12.59
N ALA A 75 -1.44 33.98 -11.74
CA ALA A 75 -0.10 34.42 -11.33
C ALA A 75 1.05 33.86 -12.19
N LYS A 76 0.77 33.09 -13.26
CA LYS A 76 1.78 32.33 -14.05
C LYS A 76 2.72 31.52 -13.16
N GLY A 77 2.17 30.99 -12.05
CA GLY A 77 2.92 30.27 -11.04
C GLY A 77 3.14 28.80 -11.37
N ARG A 78 4.07 28.17 -10.66
CA ARG A 78 4.32 26.74 -10.82
C ARG A 78 3.15 25.91 -10.30
N GLN A 79 2.81 24.86 -11.04
CA GLN A 79 1.79 23.87 -10.66
C GLN A 79 2.49 22.66 -10.05
N PHE A 80 2.10 22.29 -8.84
CA PHE A 80 2.61 21.13 -8.13
C PHE A 80 1.61 20.66 -7.07
N ILE A 81 1.70 19.38 -6.74
CA ILE A 81 1.04 18.74 -5.60
C ILE A 81 2.15 18.30 -4.67
N TRP A 82 2.00 18.45 -3.36
CA TRP A 82 2.98 17.88 -2.45
C TRP A 82 2.35 17.29 -1.19
N ILE A 83 3.01 16.27 -0.69
CA ILE A 83 2.66 15.56 0.53
C ILE A 83 3.92 15.46 1.37
N LYS A 84 3.83 15.83 2.65
CA LYS A 84 4.92 15.71 3.59
C LYS A 84 4.46 14.91 4.80
N ILE A 85 5.21 13.86 5.12
CA ILE A 85 4.95 13.02 6.28
C ILE A 85 6.14 13.12 7.21
N THR A 86 5.84 13.38 8.48
CA THR A 86 6.82 13.36 9.57
C THR A 86 6.69 12.04 10.32
N PHE A 87 7.80 11.35 10.44
CA PHE A 87 7.90 10.04 11.06
C PHE A 87 8.61 10.11 12.41
N ASN A 88 8.09 9.40 13.41
CA ASN A 88 8.85 9.04 14.59
C ASN A 88 9.74 7.84 14.25
N ILE A 89 11.02 7.99 14.43
CA ILE A 89 12.00 6.98 14.07
C ILE A 89 12.17 5.97 15.21
N PRO A 90 12.13 4.65 14.94
CA PRO A 90 12.40 3.61 15.93
C PRO A 90 13.82 3.70 16.49
N ALA A 91 14.02 3.29 17.75
CA ALA A 91 15.28 3.41 18.47
C ALA A 91 16.50 2.77 17.75
N ASN A 92 16.26 1.66 17.03
CA ASN A 92 17.29 0.98 16.24
C ASN A 92 17.82 1.79 15.05
N TYR A 93 17.12 2.86 14.65
CA TYR A 93 17.52 3.77 13.58
C TYR A 93 18.03 5.13 14.09
N HIS A 94 17.88 5.45 15.38
CA HIS A 94 18.22 6.77 15.93
C HIS A 94 19.65 7.21 15.63
N ALA A 95 20.63 6.32 15.72
CA ALA A 95 22.03 6.64 15.45
C ALA A 95 22.28 7.17 14.03
N ALA A 96 21.47 6.76 13.07
CA ALA A 96 21.62 7.16 11.67
C ALA A 96 20.67 8.29 11.25
N LEU A 97 19.43 8.27 11.75
CA LEU A 97 18.33 9.09 11.26
C LEU A 97 17.82 10.12 12.29
N GLY A 98 18.26 10.04 13.56
CA GLY A 98 17.70 10.84 14.64
C GLY A 98 16.37 10.27 15.13
N THR A 99 15.67 11.06 15.96
CA THR A 99 14.37 10.66 16.55
C THR A 99 13.18 10.95 15.66
N GLU A 100 13.34 11.86 14.70
CA GLU A 100 12.29 12.33 13.81
C GLU A 100 12.85 12.65 12.42
N ILE A 101 12.12 12.31 11.39
CA ILE A 101 12.43 12.66 10.00
C ILE A 101 11.15 13.04 9.28
N ALA A 102 11.21 14.09 8.46
CA ALA A 102 10.12 14.46 7.58
C ALA A 102 10.51 14.24 6.12
N ILE A 103 9.63 13.61 5.35
CA ILE A 103 9.82 13.37 3.93
C ILE A 103 8.72 14.08 3.17
N LYS A 104 9.12 14.97 2.27
CA LYS A 104 8.23 15.67 1.34
C LYS A 104 8.39 15.04 -0.04
N ARG A 105 7.30 14.57 -0.63
CA ARG A 105 7.18 14.19 -2.03
C ARG A 105 6.37 15.23 -2.78
N GLN A 106 6.88 15.69 -3.90
CA GLN A 106 6.25 16.70 -4.73
C GLN A 106 6.17 16.19 -6.17
N TRP A 107 4.98 16.29 -6.75
CA TRP A 107 4.70 15.96 -8.13
C TRP A 107 4.48 17.23 -8.93
N ASN A 108 5.13 17.35 -10.07
CA ASN A 108 4.99 18.45 -11.01
C ASN A 108 4.04 18.07 -12.14
N ARG A 109 3.67 19.06 -12.96
CA ARG A 109 2.75 18.88 -14.09
C ARG A 109 3.20 17.81 -15.08
N ASP A 110 4.50 17.64 -15.27
CA ASP A 110 5.10 16.69 -16.21
C ASP A 110 5.14 15.25 -15.70
N GLY A 111 4.59 15.01 -14.49
CA GLY A 111 4.55 13.71 -13.84
C GLY A 111 5.79 13.38 -13.02
N ASP A 112 6.81 14.24 -13.05
CA ASP A 112 8.03 14.05 -12.29
C ASP A 112 7.76 14.18 -10.78
N MET A 113 8.30 13.24 -10.01
CA MET A 113 8.27 13.26 -8.56
C MET A 113 9.65 13.59 -7.99
N SER A 114 9.71 14.60 -7.16
CA SER A 114 10.89 14.94 -6.37
C SER A 114 10.67 14.61 -4.89
N GLN A 115 11.73 14.20 -4.20
CA GLN A 115 11.71 13.91 -2.77
C GLN A 115 12.71 14.80 -2.03
N THR A 116 12.27 15.39 -0.93
CA THR A 116 13.12 16.18 -0.03
C THR A 116 12.99 15.63 1.39
N ILE A 117 14.09 15.51 2.10
CA ILE A 117 14.17 14.95 3.45
C ILE A 117 14.58 16.04 4.42
N PHE A 118 13.95 16.08 5.60
CA PHE A 118 14.19 17.06 6.65
C PHE A 118 14.40 16.36 8.02
N PRO A 119 15.53 16.60 8.73
CA PRO A 119 16.69 17.33 8.24
C PRO A 119 17.33 16.60 7.05
N SER A 120 18.15 17.31 6.27
CA SER A 120 18.88 16.70 5.15
C SER A 120 19.79 15.57 5.66
N ILE A 121 19.85 14.50 4.90
CA ILE A 121 20.67 13.34 5.22
C ILE A 121 21.85 13.31 4.26
N ASP A 122 23.05 13.48 4.82
CA ASP A 122 24.29 13.38 4.05
C ASP A 122 24.95 12.03 4.29
N GLY A 123 25.43 11.41 3.22
CA GLY A 123 26.15 10.15 3.23
C GLY A 123 25.28 8.93 2.86
N GLY A 124 25.84 8.07 1.98
CA GLY A 124 25.15 6.90 1.44
C GLY A 124 24.67 5.89 2.49
N GLY A 125 25.38 5.75 3.61
CA GLY A 125 24.98 4.84 4.68
C GLY A 125 23.70 5.27 5.40
N LYS A 126 23.50 6.57 5.59
CA LYS A 126 22.26 7.10 6.19
C LYS A 126 21.10 7.00 5.23
N GLN A 127 21.34 7.26 3.95
CA GLN A 127 20.33 7.11 2.90
C GLN A 127 19.84 5.65 2.78
N ALA A 128 20.75 4.68 2.82
CA ALA A 128 20.40 3.26 2.82
C ALA A 128 19.57 2.87 4.04
N ARG A 129 19.88 3.43 5.22
CA ARG A 129 19.09 3.22 6.45
C ARG A 129 17.70 3.79 6.35
N LEU A 130 17.54 4.98 5.76
CA LEU A 130 16.22 5.57 5.50
C LEU A 130 15.41 4.72 4.54
N THR A 131 16.00 4.27 3.44
CA THR A 131 15.33 3.39 2.47
C THR A 131 14.85 2.11 3.14
N ARG A 132 15.71 1.48 3.96
CA ARG A 132 15.34 0.30 4.73
C ARG A 132 14.16 0.57 5.68
N PHE A 133 14.22 1.64 6.46
CA PHE A 133 13.13 2.05 7.35
C PHE A 133 11.80 2.24 6.59
N LEU A 134 11.83 2.90 5.43
CA LEU A 134 10.63 3.12 4.62
C LEU A 134 10.07 1.80 4.05
N ASN A 135 10.93 0.87 3.67
CA ASN A 135 10.53 -0.44 3.16
C ASN A 135 9.94 -1.37 4.25
N GLU A 136 10.22 -1.10 5.52
CA GLU A 136 9.60 -1.80 6.65
C GLU A 136 8.16 -1.30 6.96
N ILE A 137 7.74 -0.18 6.34
CA ILE A 137 6.38 0.35 6.51
C ILE A 137 5.47 -0.29 5.48
N ASP A 138 4.58 -1.15 5.93
CA ASP A 138 3.48 -1.66 5.09
C ASP A 138 2.28 -0.71 5.22
N PHE A 139 1.89 -0.11 4.10
CA PHE A 139 0.74 0.78 4.00
C PHE A 139 -0.33 0.15 3.11
N SER A 140 -1.46 -0.22 3.69
CA SER A 140 -2.61 -0.76 2.98
C SER A 140 -3.73 0.27 2.89
N TYR A 141 -4.13 0.62 1.66
CA TYR A 141 -5.26 1.51 1.39
C TYR A 141 -6.52 0.68 1.09
N ILE A 142 -7.56 0.88 1.90
CA ILE A 142 -8.86 0.23 1.72
C ILE A 142 -9.84 1.30 1.22
N PRO A 143 -10.28 1.27 -0.06
CA PRO A 143 -11.22 2.24 -0.60
C PRO A 143 -12.62 2.04 -0.02
N ALA A 144 -13.42 3.12 -0.01
CA ALA A 144 -14.81 3.08 0.45
C ALA A 144 -15.73 2.21 -0.43
N ILE A 145 -15.42 2.13 -1.71
CA ILE A 145 -16.10 1.24 -2.67
C ILE A 145 -15.43 -0.13 -2.56
N LYS A 146 -16.19 -1.11 -2.12
CA LYS A 146 -15.74 -2.49 -1.94
C LYS A 146 -15.66 -3.17 -3.31
N ASP A 147 -14.54 -3.08 -3.99
CA ASP A 147 -14.24 -3.97 -5.10
C ASP A 147 -13.76 -5.31 -4.52
N LEU A 148 -14.38 -6.40 -4.91
CA LEU A 148 -14.02 -7.77 -4.47
C LEU A 148 -12.53 -8.07 -4.75
N ASN A 149 -11.96 -7.50 -5.81
CA ASN A 149 -10.54 -7.66 -6.13
C ASN A 149 -9.62 -7.04 -5.06
N VAL A 150 -9.99 -5.89 -4.48
CA VAL A 150 -9.19 -5.24 -3.42
C VAL A 150 -9.17 -6.09 -2.15
N TYR A 151 -10.30 -6.76 -1.84
CA TYR A 151 -10.35 -7.70 -0.72
C TYR A 151 -9.54 -8.96 -1.00
N ALA A 152 -9.62 -9.50 -2.21
CA ALA A 152 -8.84 -10.66 -2.61
C ALA A 152 -7.34 -10.37 -2.47
N ASP A 153 -6.87 -9.22 -2.95
CA ASP A 153 -5.46 -8.80 -2.83
C ASP A 153 -5.03 -8.58 -1.37
N LEU A 154 -5.92 -8.06 -0.52
CA LEU A 154 -5.62 -7.89 0.92
C LEU A 154 -5.51 -9.25 1.61
N ILE A 155 -6.44 -10.15 1.35
CA ILE A 155 -6.44 -11.52 1.87
C ILE A 155 -5.18 -12.25 1.40
N GLU A 156 -4.83 -12.14 0.12
CA GLU A 156 -3.63 -12.75 -0.45
C GLU A 156 -2.36 -12.30 0.28
N ARG A 157 -2.21 -11.00 0.57
CA ARG A 157 -1.07 -10.48 1.35
C ARG A 157 -1.07 -10.98 2.80
N MET A 158 -2.23 -11.01 3.45
CA MET A 158 -2.36 -11.52 4.83
C MET A 158 -1.94 -12.99 4.91
N TYR A 159 -2.39 -13.81 3.96
CA TYR A 159 -2.01 -15.22 3.91
C TYR A 159 -0.56 -15.42 3.45
N GLY A 160 -0.04 -14.58 2.55
CA GLY A 160 1.38 -14.56 2.18
C GLY A 160 2.26 -14.36 3.41
N ALA A 161 1.97 -13.35 4.23
CA ALA A 161 2.68 -13.11 5.48
C ALA A 161 2.52 -14.25 6.50
N ALA A 162 1.34 -14.87 6.58
CA ALA A 162 1.10 -16.03 7.44
C ALA A 162 1.85 -17.28 6.95
N SER A 163 2.04 -17.46 5.64
CA SER A 163 2.72 -18.62 5.06
C SER A 163 4.23 -18.65 5.33
N GLU A 164 4.82 -17.53 5.73
CA GLU A 164 6.21 -17.48 6.20
C GLU A 164 6.40 -18.22 7.54
N ASN A 165 5.30 -18.51 8.24
CA ASN A 165 5.35 -19.32 9.45
C ASN A 165 5.57 -20.80 9.09
N THR A 166 6.64 -21.40 9.62
CA THR A 166 7.07 -22.78 9.34
C THR A 166 5.99 -23.82 9.64
N ALA A 167 5.14 -23.60 10.66
CA ALA A 167 4.04 -24.48 11.00
C ALA A 167 2.94 -24.49 9.93
N ILE A 168 2.62 -23.32 9.39
CA ILE A 168 1.62 -23.16 8.32
C ILE A 168 2.15 -23.74 7.01
N ALA A 169 3.41 -23.46 6.67
CA ALA A 169 4.07 -24.04 5.49
C ALA A 169 4.09 -25.58 5.54
N GLY A 170 4.38 -26.16 6.71
CA GLY A 170 4.33 -27.61 6.91
C GLY A 170 2.92 -28.20 6.75
N ALA A 171 1.90 -27.56 7.32
CA ALA A 171 0.51 -27.98 7.15
C ALA A 171 0.04 -27.89 5.69
N THR A 172 0.46 -26.87 4.96
CA THR A 172 0.14 -26.71 3.54
C THR A 172 0.78 -27.79 2.69
N SER A 173 2.06 -28.11 2.93
CA SER A 173 2.74 -29.18 2.21
C SER A 173 2.06 -30.53 2.44
N ASN A 174 1.64 -30.81 3.68
CA ASN A 174 0.91 -32.03 4.00
C ASN A 174 -0.45 -32.09 3.30
N PHE A 175 -1.17 -30.97 3.24
CA PHE A 175 -2.44 -30.88 2.53
C PHE A 175 -2.29 -31.09 1.02
N VAL A 176 -1.30 -30.46 0.38
CA VAL A 176 -0.98 -30.63 -1.03
C VAL A 176 -0.64 -32.09 -1.35
N ASN A 177 0.21 -32.72 -0.56
CA ASN A 177 0.59 -34.12 -0.71
C ASN A 177 -0.63 -35.05 -0.57
N ALA A 178 -1.51 -34.79 0.40
CA ALA A 178 -2.73 -35.58 0.58
C ALA A 178 -3.68 -35.47 -0.63
N ILE A 179 -3.82 -34.27 -1.23
CA ILE A 179 -4.59 -34.11 -2.46
C ILE A 179 -3.95 -34.89 -3.63
N GLU A 180 -2.63 -34.79 -3.81
CA GLU A 180 -1.92 -35.51 -4.86
C GLU A 180 -2.11 -37.03 -4.72
N GLU A 181 -1.98 -37.57 -3.51
CA GLU A 181 -2.19 -39.00 -3.22
C GLU A 181 -3.64 -39.43 -3.55
N GLN A 182 -4.63 -38.69 -3.07
CA GLN A 182 -6.04 -39.01 -3.27
C GLN A 182 -6.48 -38.85 -4.75
N THR A 183 -5.84 -37.99 -5.51
CA THR A 183 -6.16 -37.76 -6.94
C THR A 183 -5.28 -38.57 -7.89
N ALA A 184 -4.33 -39.35 -7.41
CA ALA A 184 -3.42 -40.15 -8.24
C ALA A 184 -4.16 -41.14 -9.16
N LEU A 185 -5.20 -41.82 -8.64
CA LEU A 185 -6.05 -42.72 -9.42
C LEU A 185 -6.80 -42.00 -10.55
N LEU A 186 -7.35 -40.83 -10.27
CA LEU A 186 -8.06 -40.01 -11.26
C LEU A 186 -7.07 -39.47 -12.31
N SER A 187 -5.90 -39.04 -11.93
CA SER A 187 -4.83 -38.61 -12.82
C SER A 187 -4.40 -39.74 -13.78
N ALA A 188 -4.28 -40.96 -13.28
CA ALA A 188 -3.95 -42.14 -14.09
C ALA A 188 -5.07 -42.48 -15.10
N GLN A 189 -6.34 -42.33 -14.70
CA GLN A 189 -7.48 -42.52 -15.61
C GLN A 189 -7.51 -41.45 -16.70
N LEU A 190 -7.30 -40.17 -16.37
CA LEU A 190 -7.22 -39.07 -17.30
C LEU A 190 -6.08 -39.25 -18.32
N ALA A 191 -4.91 -39.68 -17.83
CA ALA A 191 -3.75 -39.96 -18.69
C ALA A 191 -4.06 -41.07 -19.74
N ARG A 192 -4.80 -42.07 -19.35
CA ARG A 192 -5.27 -43.14 -20.29
C ARG A 192 -6.25 -42.61 -21.31
N LEU A 193 -7.19 -41.75 -20.93
CA LEU A 193 -8.19 -41.18 -21.80
C LEU A 193 -7.60 -40.19 -22.82
N PHE A 194 -6.66 -39.37 -22.40
CA PHE A 194 -6.05 -38.35 -23.26
C PHE A 194 -4.79 -38.81 -23.99
N GLY A 195 -4.28 -40.00 -23.71
CA GLY A 195 -3.04 -40.51 -24.32
C GLY A 195 -1.78 -39.68 -23.97
N ALA A 196 -1.87 -38.85 -22.98
CA ALA A 196 -0.78 -37.97 -22.49
C ALA A 196 -0.77 -37.91 -20.95
N PRO A 197 0.38 -37.70 -20.32
CA PRO A 197 0.45 -37.54 -18.87
C PRO A 197 -0.47 -36.40 -18.40
N ALA A 198 -1.53 -36.74 -17.70
CA ALA A 198 -2.43 -35.77 -17.06
C ALA A 198 -2.22 -35.82 -15.54
N ARG A 199 -2.02 -34.67 -14.93
CA ARG A 199 -1.83 -34.54 -13.50
C ARG A 199 -2.71 -33.43 -12.96
N LEU A 200 -3.46 -33.72 -11.92
CA LEU A 200 -4.11 -32.69 -11.12
C LEU A 200 -3.02 -32.09 -10.21
N ALA A 201 -2.60 -30.86 -10.54
CA ALA A 201 -1.67 -30.13 -9.70
C ALA A 201 -2.46 -29.16 -8.82
N PRO A 202 -2.43 -29.30 -7.50
CA PRO A 202 -2.97 -28.26 -6.62
C PRO A 202 -2.15 -26.98 -6.78
N PRO A 203 -2.73 -25.81 -6.42
CA PRO A 203 -2.01 -24.54 -6.44
C PRO A 203 -0.73 -24.62 -5.61
N THR A 204 0.39 -24.19 -6.16
CA THR A 204 1.70 -24.21 -5.49
C THR A 204 1.83 -23.15 -4.40
N GLU A 205 0.99 -22.12 -4.43
CA GLU A 205 0.97 -21.03 -3.46
C GLU A 205 -0.33 -21.03 -2.64
N MET A 206 -0.19 -20.92 -1.33
CA MET A 206 -1.34 -20.84 -0.41
C MET A 206 -2.28 -19.69 -0.72
N SER A 207 -1.75 -18.57 -1.19
CA SER A 207 -2.52 -17.40 -1.62
C SER A 207 -3.62 -17.76 -2.62
N GLN A 208 -3.34 -18.70 -3.53
CA GLN A 208 -4.29 -19.16 -4.53
C GLN A 208 -5.41 -20.03 -3.96
N LEU A 209 -5.14 -20.80 -2.90
CA LEU A 209 -6.14 -21.61 -2.19
C LEU A 209 -7.18 -20.73 -1.49
N PHE A 210 -6.76 -19.56 -1.02
CA PHE A 210 -7.59 -18.64 -0.24
C PHE A 210 -8.27 -17.54 -1.06
N ARG A 211 -7.98 -17.45 -2.34
CA ARG A 211 -8.55 -16.42 -3.24
C ARG A 211 -10.09 -16.44 -3.32
N ASN A 212 -10.71 -17.59 -3.02
CA ASN A 212 -12.15 -17.80 -3.08
C ASN A 212 -12.80 -18.04 -1.70
N LEU A 213 -12.11 -17.71 -0.60
CA LEU A 213 -12.71 -17.81 0.73
C LEU A 213 -13.59 -16.60 1.00
N ASP A 214 -14.85 -16.85 1.26
CA ASP A 214 -15.78 -15.85 1.75
C ASP A 214 -15.59 -15.63 3.26
N PHE A 215 -15.72 -14.38 3.70
CA PHE A 215 -15.83 -14.07 5.11
C PHE A 215 -17.20 -14.55 5.63
N ALA A 216 -17.21 -15.60 6.44
CA ALA A 216 -18.39 -15.93 7.23
C ALA A 216 -18.54 -14.90 8.35
N HIS A 217 -19.61 -14.13 8.32
CA HIS A 217 -20.04 -13.37 9.50
C HIS A 217 -20.53 -14.39 10.54
N GLY A 218 -19.83 -14.51 11.67
CA GLY A 218 -20.35 -15.18 12.84
C GLY A 218 -21.56 -14.39 13.35
N GLU A 219 -22.67 -15.10 13.60
CA GLU A 219 -23.83 -14.59 14.34
C GLU A 219 -23.47 -14.30 15.80
#